data_07bdb864cf111c0cf32d3b6dd70875d4
#
_entry.id   07bdb864cf111c0cf32d3b6dd70875d4
#
_cell.length_a   1.000
_cell.length_b   1.000
_cell.length_c   1.000
_cell.angle_alpha   90.00
_cell.angle_beta   90.00
_cell.angle_gamma   90.00
#
_symmetry.space_group_name_H-M   'P 1'
#
loop_
_entity.id
_entity.type
_entity.pdbx_description
1 polymer ?
#
loop_
_entity_poly.entity_id
_entity_poly.type
_entity_poly.pdbx_seq_one_letter_code
_entity_poly.pdbx_strand_id
1 'polypeptide(L)'
;VRTGRLPRPIFVAAVAVVALALAHRGEIRGRAEVALSHGMPAREAGLARGFVLGEDEAIDAGTVEDFRRSGLSHLLAVSGQNVALLALLAMPLLAALGMPLRTRLVWILTAIVVYVPLAGAGPSILRAGVMGGLSLLATLAGRRASRIYGLAIAAVVTLAVDPQVGADVGWQLSFAAVLGILVLAPPLRAAVVSRIGARSWRGAFADGVAMTVAATLATAPLIAFHFGEVSTTTLASNLLALPAVAPAMWLGMLAAVGGQVPGFPVEFLNAIEAPLLAYIAQVAAWCGRPSWACLQVQLGAAGLVASYATLVTGAFGIPRLARRHRLATLKRRRKPPADGPISRHTGVFSAHRRAFRRVGLVAGLALAAVPLVWAGASGDADSAGPVAGLRVSVLDVGQGDAILLQPAGAPAVLVDGGPPGDGLAAKLDAAGAGGLGVAVVTHEQSDHAGGIEELLGHFPVSRLVYARLSRRLRSEAEMAGAASARIAEGDTLRSGRLRIEVLWPPRELLAAPLAGADPNTQALVLLARWRDFSILLTADAEAEAVPIDPGPVDVLKVAHHGSDDAGLDALLDRITPKLAVVSVGAGNPYGHPTTATLAALVAHHIPTLRTDRDGTVVLDVRRGAVEVGTSR
;
A
#
# COMPACT_ATOMS: atom_id res chain seq x y z
N VAL A 1 -29.26 -32.29 -2.75
CA VAL A 1 -27.96 -32.14 -3.47
C VAL A 1 -27.13 -33.38 -3.13
N ARG A 2 -26.96 -34.33 -4.09
CA ARG A 2 -26.17 -35.56 -3.91
C ARG A 2 -24.72 -35.18 -3.56
N THR A 3 -24.25 -35.67 -2.44
CA THR A 3 -22.86 -35.51 -1.91
C THR A 3 -21.87 -36.37 -2.69
N GLY A 4 -21.72 -36.15 -4.00
CA GLY A 4 -20.65 -36.78 -4.77
C GLY A 4 -19.30 -36.26 -4.27
N ARG A 5 -18.35 -37.17 -3.99
CA ARG A 5 -16.97 -36.82 -3.69
C ARG A 5 -16.34 -36.09 -4.89
N LEU A 6 -15.53 -35.05 -4.66
CA LEU A 6 -14.72 -34.44 -5.72
C LEU A 6 -13.86 -35.52 -6.38
N PRO A 7 -13.79 -35.58 -7.70
CA PRO A 7 -12.90 -36.52 -8.39
C PRO A 7 -11.45 -36.23 -7.98
N ARG A 8 -10.75 -37.23 -7.44
CA ARG A 8 -9.32 -37.13 -7.06
C ARG A 8 -8.45 -36.43 -8.11
N PRO A 9 -8.62 -36.71 -9.43
CA PRO A 9 -7.78 -36.06 -10.46
C PRO A 9 -7.92 -34.54 -10.52
N ILE A 10 -9.09 -33.96 -10.24
CA ILE A 10 -9.28 -32.50 -10.24
C ILE A 10 -8.50 -31.85 -9.10
N PHE A 11 -8.50 -32.47 -7.92
CA PHE A 11 -7.74 -31.96 -6.78
C PHE A 11 -6.24 -32.03 -7.04
N VAL A 12 -5.74 -33.14 -7.56
CA VAL A 12 -4.32 -33.29 -7.97
C VAL A 12 -3.92 -32.26 -9.02
N ALA A 13 -4.75 -32.06 -10.03
CA ALA A 13 -4.51 -31.06 -11.07
C ALA A 13 -4.45 -29.64 -10.49
N ALA A 14 -5.36 -29.29 -9.57
CA ALA A 14 -5.37 -27.99 -8.92
C ALA A 14 -4.09 -27.75 -8.10
N VAL A 15 -3.66 -28.74 -7.32
CA VAL A 15 -2.41 -28.65 -6.53
C VAL A 15 -1.18 -28.53 -7.46
N ALA A 16 -1.14 -29.29 -8.56
CA ALA A 16 -0.05 -29.22 -9.53
C ALA A 16 0.02 -27.83 -10.19
N VAL A 17 -1.12 -27.23 -10.55
CA VAL A 17 -1.18 -25.88 -11.11
C VAL A 17 -0.68 -24.83 -10.10
N VAL A 18 -1.07 -24.93 -8.84
CA VAL A 18 -0.56 -24.03 -7.78
C VAL A 18 0.95 -24.17 -7.64
N ALA A 19 1.47 -25.39 -7.52
CA ALA A 19 2.90 -25.64 -7.35
C ALA A 19 3.72 -25.11 -8.55
N LEU A 20 3.25 -25.37 -9.78
CA LEU A 20 3.89 -24.89 -11.00
C LEU A 20 3.86 -23.35 -11.08
N ALA A 21 2.71 -22.73 -10.81
CA ALA A 21 2.56 -21.28 -10.86
C ALA A 21 3.45 -20.57 -9.81
N LEU A 22 3.59 -21.15 -8.62
CA LEU A 22 4.47 -20.60 -7.58
C LEU A 22 5.96 -20.79 -7.94
N ALA A 23 6.32 -21.92 -8.54
CA ALA A 23 7.70 -22.19 -8.97
C ALA A 23 8.15 -21.24 -10.11
N HIS A 24 7.23 -20.83 -11.01
CA HIS A 24 7.51 -19.96 -12.16
C HIS A 24 6.90 -18.56 -11.99
N ARG A 25 6.70 -18.12 -10.74
CA ARG A 25 6.01 -16.87 -10.43
C ARG A 25 6.60 -15.67 -11.17
N GLY A 26 7.94 -15.51 -11.19
CA GLY A 26 8.61 -14.40 -11.87
C GLY A 26 8.35 -14.37 -13.38
N GLU A 27 8.49 -15.53 -14.05
CA GLU A 27 8.22 -15.63 -15.49
C GLU A 27 6.75 -15.34 -15.85
N ILE A 28 5.80 -15.86 -15.03
CA ILE A 28 4.37 -15.64 -15.24
C ILE A 28 4.05 -14.16 -15.08
N ARG A 29 4.62 -13.51 -14.05
CA ARG A 29 4.44 -12.09 -13.81
C ARG A 29 5.03 -11.25 -14.93
N GLY A 30 6.30 -11.47 -15.32
CA GLY A 30 6.93 -10.72 -16.40
C GLY A 30 6.19 -10.85 -17.75
N ARG A 31 5.68 -12.05 -18.08
CA ARG A 31 4.83 -12.23 -19.28
C ARG A 31 3.51 -11.47 -19.16
N ALA A 32 2.91 -11.40 -17.96
CA ALA A 32 1.68 -10.63 -17.73
C ALA A 32 1.95 -9.12 -17.87
N GLU A 33 3.08 -8.61 -17.38
CA GLU A 33 3.50 -7.19 -17.50
C GLU A 33 3.66 -6.80 -18.98
N VAL A 34 4.38 -7.63 -19.75
CA VAL A 34 4.52 -7.43 -21.21
C VAL A 34 3.16 -7.45 -21.90
N ALA A 35 2.31 -8.44 -21.57
CA ALA A 35 0.99 -8.58 -22.18
C ALA A 35 0.07 -7.37 -21.89
N LEU A 36 0.09 -6.85 -20.67
CA LEU A 36 -0.70 -5.69 -20.25
C LEU A 36 -0.20 -4.37 -20.86
N SER A 37 1.06 -4.33 -21.31
CA SER A 37 1.65 -3.14 -21.92
C SER A 37 1.57 -3.15 -23.45
N HIS A 38 1.36 -4.32 -24.06
CA HIS A 38 1.49 -4.51 -25.50
C HIS A 38 0.40 -3.80 -26.29
N GLY A 39 0.78 -2.89 -27.18
CA GLY A 39 -0.17 -2.12 -28.01
C GLY A 39 -0.97 -1.05 -27.25
N MET A 40 -0.58 -0.71 -26.03
CA MET A 40 -1.24 0.31 -25.20
C MET A 40 -0.36 1.58 -25.09
N PRO A 41 -0.94 2.78 -25.00
CA PRO A 41 -0.17 3.97 -24.63
C PRO A 41 0.42 3.82 -23.21
N ALA A 42 1.57 4.43 -22.96
CA ALA A 42 2.35 4.23 -21.72
C ALA A 42 1.55 4.48 -20.43
N ARG A 43 0.69 5.51 -20.41
CA ARG A 43 -0.15 5.87 -19.27
C ARG A 43 -1.17 4.77 -18.96
N GLU A 44 -1.91 4.30 -19.97
CA GLU A 44 -2.90 3.25 -19.83
C GLU A 44 -2.26 1.90 -19.51
N ALA A 45 -1.08 1.62 -20.07
CA ALA A 45 -0.29 0.44 -19.74
C ALA A 45 0.14 0.42 -18.25
N GLY A 46 0.58 1.57 -17.72
CA GLY A 46 0.87 1.74 -16.30
C GLY A 46 -0.35 1.47 -15.43
N LEU A 47 -1.51 2.04 -15.80
CA LEU A 47 -2.77 1.81 -15.09
C LEU A 47 -3.23 0.35 -15.16
N ALA A 48 -3.09 -0.34 -16.31
CA ALA A 48 -3.44 -1.75 -16.44
C ALA A 48 -2.60 -2.63 -15.50
N ARG A 49 -1.29 -2.38 -15.43
CA ARG A 49 -0.38 -3.09 -14.52
C ARG A 49 -0.70 -2.78 -13.05
N GLY A 50 -0.93 -1.51 -12.71
CA GLY A 50 -1.37 -1.12 -11.36
C GLY A 50 -2.66 -1.82 -10.94
N PHE A 51 -3.68 -1.81 -11.78
CA PHE A 51 -4.98 -2.41 -11.47
C PHE A 51 -4.94 -3.93 -11.35
N VAL A 52 -4.16 -4.62 -12.19
CA VAL A 52 -4.15 -6.10 -12.26
C VAL A 52 -3.04 -6.69 -11.39
N LEU A 53 -1.82 -6.13 -11.42
CA LEU A 53 -0.62 -6.68 -10.77
C LEU A 53 -0.20 -5.90 -9.53
N GLY A 54 -0.74 -4.69 -9.31
CA GLY A 54 -0.39 -3.83 -8.19
C GLY A 54 0.92 -3.06 -8.38
N GLU A 55 1.29 -2.78 -9.63
CA GLU A 55 2.48 -2.00 -10.00
C GLU A 55 2.11 -0.54 -10.20
N ASP A 56 2.14 0.24 -9.15
CA ASP A 56 1.82 1.67 -9.17
C ASP A 56 3.01 2.54 -9.60
N GLU A 57 4.24 2.03 -9.55
CA GLU A 57 5.47 2.72 -9.95
C GLU A 57 5.49 3.12 -11.44
N ALA A 58 4.81 2.35 -12.29
CA ALA A 58 4.70 2.65 -13.70
C ALA A 58 3.70 3.76 -14.03
N ILE A 59 2.99 4.30 -13.03
CA ILE A 59 1.96 5.31 -13.18
C ILE A 59 2.59 6.69 -12.91
N ASP A 60 2.38 7.64 -13.82
CA ASP A 60 2.90 9.00 -13.63
C ASP A 60 2.34 9.66 -12.35
N ALA A 61 3.19 10.42 -11.65
CA ALA A 61 2.88 11.05 -10.37
C ALA A 61 1.62 11.94 -10.42
N GLY A 62 1.37 12.61 -11.55
CA GLY A 62 0.18 13.45 -11.74
C GLY A 62 -1.11 12.62 -11.76
N THR A 63 -1.07 11.45 -12.38
CA THR A 63 -2.21 10.51 -12.39
C THR A 63 -2.41 9.92 -10.98
N VAL A 64 -1.36 9.49 -10.28
CA VAL A 64 -1.45 9.00 -8.89
C VAL A 64 -2.11 10.06 -8.00
N GLU A 65 -1.68 11.32 -8.11
CA GLU A 65 -2.26 12.43 -7.36
C GLU A 65 -3.73 12.69 -7.69
N ASP A 66 -4.12 12.66 -8.98
CA ASP A 66 -5.52 12.77 -9.40
C ASP A 66 -6.38 11.64 -8.76
N PHE A 67 -5.85 10.42 -8.69
CA PHE A 67 -6.52 9.28 -8.04
C PHE A 67 -6.61 9.46 -6.52
N ARG A 68 -5.55 9.95 -5.88
CA ARG A 68 -5.50 10.23 -4.44
C ARG A 68 -6.55 11.27 -4.05
N ARG A 69 -6.55 12.41 -4.69
CA ARG A 69 -7.45 13.54 -4.41
C ARG A 69 -8.90 13.23 -4.74
N SER A 70 -9.17 12.42 -5.75
CA SER A 70 -10.52 11.96 -6.08
C SER A 70 -11.06 10.87 -5.15
N GLY A 71 -10.20 10.26 -4.29
CA GLY A 71 -10.55 9.12 -3.43
C GLY A 71 -10.63 7.78 -4.17
N LEU A 72 -9.98 7.68 -5.34
CA LEU A 72 -9.89 6.46 -6.16
C LEU A 72 -8.58 5.69 -5.96
N SER A 73 -7.68 6.10 -5.05
CA SER A 73 -6.39 5.41 -4.80
C SER A 73 -6.52 3.91 -4.56
N HIS A 74 -7.64 3.47 -3.98
CA HIS A 74 -7.92 2.06 -3.75
C HIS A 74 -8.06 1.22 -5.03
N LEU A 75 -8.16 1.84 -6.21
CA LEU A 75 -8.15 1.17 -7.52
C LEU A 75 -6.73 0.92 -8.01
N LEU A 76 -5.75 1.75 -7.63
CA LEU A 76 -4.34 1.59 -7.98
C LEU A 76 -3.71 0.42 -7.21
N ALA A 77 -4.10 0.25 -5.95
CA ALA A 77 -3.67 -0.88 -5.14
C ALA A 77 -4.52 -2.13 -5.40
N VAL A 78 -3.87 -3.29 -5.53
CA VAL A 78 -4.61 -4.56 -5.65
C VAL A 78 -5.40 -4.83 -4.37
N SER A 79 -6.70 -4.92 -4.51
CA SER A 79 -7.65 -4.95 -3.40
C SER A 79 -8.53 -6.21 -3.39
N GLY A 80 -9.37 -6.32 -2.37
CA GLY A 80 -10.39 -7.36 -2.30
C GLY A 80 -11.38 -7.37 -3.47
N GLN A 81 -11.52 -6.26 -4.17
CA GLN A 81 -12.33 -6.14 -5.36
C GLN A 81 -11.78 -7.02 -6.50
N ASN A 82 -10.46 -7.08 -6.66
CA ASN A 82 -9.79 -7.90 -7.68
C ASN A 82 -10.11 -9.39 -7.50
N VAL A 83 -10.01 -9.90 -6.27
CA VAL A 83 -10.38 -11.30 -5.95
C VAL A 83 -11.86 -11.58 -6.24
N ALA A 84 -12.74 -10.63 -5.90
CA ALA A 84 -14.16 -10.76 -6.19
C ALA A 84 -14.47 -10.73 -7.70
N LEU A 85 -13.82 -9.83 -8.45
CA LEU A 85 -13.96 -9.71 -9.91
C LEU A 85 -13.38 -10.93 -10.63
N LEU A 86 -12.24 -11.47 -10.17
CA LEU A 86 -11.67 -12.73 -10.67
C LEU A 86 -12.68 -13.88 -10.52
N ALA A 87 -13.27 -14.04 -9.34
CA ALA A 87 -14.27 -15.08 -9.09
C ALA A 87 -15.54 -14.87 -9.94
N LEU A 88 -15.96 -13.62 -10.12
CA LEU A 88 -17.14 -13.25 -10.91
C LEU A 88 -16.91 -13.48 -12.42
N LEU A 89 -15.69 -13.25 -12.93
CA LEU A 89 -15.30 -13.56 -14.30
C LEU A 89 -15.18 -15.07 -14.53
N ALA A 90 -14.49 -15.78 -13.64
CA ALA A 90 -14.22 -17.20 -13.80
C ALA A 90 -15.51 -18.06 -13.71
N MET A 91 -16.48 -17.66 -12.89
CA MET A 91 -17.71 -18.44 -12.69
C MET A 91 -18.52 -18.68 -13.98
N PRO A 92 -18.87 -17.65 -14.79
CA PRO A 92 -19.58 -17.86 -16.06
C PRO A 92 -18.70 -18.50 -17.13
N LEU A 93 -17.39 -18.19 -17.19
CA LEU A 93 -16.48 -18.81 -18.17
C LEU A 93 -16.39 -20.33 -17.97
N LEU A 94 -16.15 -20.77 -16.73
CA LEU A 94 -16.13 -22.19 -16.40
C LEU A 94 -17.52 -22.85 -16.54
N ALA A 95 -18.61 -22.06 -16.42
CA ALA A 95 -19.95 -22.53 -16.70
C ALA A 95 -20.18 -22.78 -18.19
N ALA A 96 -19.70 -21.87 -19.04
CA ALA A 96 -19.78 -22.00 -20.50
C ALA A 96 -18.99 -23.23 -21.02
N LEU A 97 -17.92 -23.62 -20.32
CA LEU A 97 -17.19 -24.86 -20.57
C LEU A 97 -17.90 -26.14 -20.06
N GLY A 98 -19.15 -26.04 -19.60
CA GLY A 98 -19.93 -27.18 -19.13
C GLY A 98 -19.48 -27.77 -17.78
N MET A 99 -18.58 -27.11 -17.06
CA MET A 99 -18.04 -27.65 -15.80
C MET A 99 -19.12 -27.67 -14.70
N PRO A 100 -19.20 -28.75 -13.90
CA PRO A 100 -20.11 -28.81 -12.76
C PRO A 100 -19.70 -27.82 -11.66
N LEU A 101 -20.67 -27.32 -10.89
CA LEU A 101 -20.45 -26.26 -9.89
C LEU A 101 -19.26 -26.51 -8.95
N ARG A 102 -19.10 -27.74 -8.46
CA ARG A 102 -18.00 -28.07 -7.54
C ARG A 102 -16.62 -27.92 -8.20
N THR A 103 -16.49 -28.35 -9.43
CA THR A 103 -15.26 -28.19 -10.23
C THR A 103 -14.95 -26.72 -10.45
N ARG A 104 -15.96 -25.89 -10.78
CA ARG A 104 -15.79 -24.43 -10.90
C ARG A 104 -15.28 -23.81 -9.60
N LEU A 105 -15.87 -24.16 -8.44
CA LEU A 105 -15.45 -23.64 -7.14
C LEU A 105 -13.99 -24.01 -6.81
N VAL A 106 -13.54 -25.23 -7.17
CA VAL A 106 -12.14 -25.65 -7.00
C VAL A 106 -11.23 -24.80 -7.88
N TRP A 107 -11.54 -24.62 -9.16
CA TRP A 107 -10.71 -23.83 -10.07
C TRP A 107 -10.68 -22.35 -9.72
N ILE A 108 -11.79 -21.78 -9.22
CA ILE A 108 -11.80 -20.40 -8.70
C ILE A 108 -10.92 -20.29 -7.46
N LEU A 109 -10.97 -21.26 -6.56
CA LEU A 109 -10.08 -21.28 -5.38
C LEU A 109 -8.61 -21.39 -5.81
N THR A 110 -8.31 -22.26 -6.79
CA THR A 110 -6.95 -22.36 -7.38
C THR A 110 -6.51 -21.04 -7.98
N ALA A 111 -7.37 -20.38 -8.76
CA ALA A 111 -7.07 -19.08 -9.35
C ALA A 111 -6.79 -18.00 -8.28
N ILE A 112 -7.56 -17.96 -7.19
CA ILE A 112 -7.30 -17.04 -6.07
C ILE A 112 -5.95 -17.33 -5.40
N VAL A 113 -5.64 -18.61 -5.13
CA VAL A 113 -4.36 -19.01 -4.50
C VAL A 113 -3.16 -18.67 -5.37
N VAL A 114 -3.30 -18.73 -6.69
CA VAL A 114 -2.25 -18.34 -7.66
C VAL A 114 -2.16 -16.82 -7.78
N TYR A 115 -3.31 -16.13 -7.89
CA TYR A 115 -3.37 -14.69 -8.12
C TYR A 115 -2.81 -13.87 -6.95
N VAL A 116 -3.10 -14.24 -5.70
CA VAL A 116 -2.64 -13.51 -4.52
C VAL A 116 -1.12 -13.30 -4.48
N PRO A 117 -0.28 -14.34 -4.66
CA PRO A 117 1.17 -14.16 -4.73
C PRO A 117 1.64 -13.41 -5.99
N LEU A 118 0.96 -13.58 -7.14
CA LEU A 118 1.32 -12.88 -8.39
C LEU A 118 1.10 -11.37 -8.27
N ALA A 119 0.07 -10.95 -7.54
CA ALA A 119 -0.28 -9.56 -7.29
C ALA A 119 0.39 -8.98 -6.02
N GLY A 120 1.56 -9.50 -5.64
CA GLY A 120 2.40 -8.95 -4.58
C GLY A 120 2.05 -9.36 -3.14
N ALA A 121 0.96 -10.15 -2.91
CA ALA A 121 0.55 -10.65 -1.60
C ALA A 121 0.37 -9.59 -0.48
N GLY A 122 0.11 -8.33 -0.82
CA GLY A 122 -0.11 -7.26 0.15
C GLY A 122 -1.27 -7.56 1.12
N PRO A 123 -1.37 -6.86 2.28
CA PRO A 123 -2.33 -7.17 3.35
C PRO A 123 -3.78 -7.19 2.89
N SER A 124 -4.15 -6.31 1.97
CA SER A 124 -5.52 -6.20 1.44
C SER A 124 -5.94 -7.40 0.59
N ILE A 125 -5.05 -7.86 -0.32
CA ILE A 125 -5.34 -9.01 -1.18
C ILE A 125 -5.25 -10.32 -0.42
N LEU A 126 -4.33 -10.47 0.55
CA LEU A 126 -4.26 -11.63 1.45
C LEU A 126 -5.56 -11.80 2.23
N ARG A 127 -6.07 -10.73 2.87
CA ARG A 127 -7.36 -10.76 3.54
C ARG A 127 -8.48 -11.21 2.59
N ALA A 128 -8.53 -10.65 1.38
CA ALA A 128 -9.56 -11.01 0.41
C ALA A 128 -9.43 -12.46 -0.07
N GLY A 129 -8.21 -12.94 -0.27
CA GLY A 129 -7.91 -14.33 -0.60
C GLY A 129 -8.41 -15.29 0.49
N VAL A 130 -8.11 -15.00 1.76
CA VAL A 130 -8.58 -15.79 2.90
C VAL A 130 -10.11 -15.77 3.00
N MET A 131 -10.74 -14.59 2.94
CA MET A 131 -12.20 -14.47 3.02
C MET A 131 -12.90 -15.16 1.83
N GLY A 132 -12.40 -14.95 0.62
CA GLY A 132 -12.91 -15.58 -0.61
C GLY A 132 -12.75 -17.10 -0.56
N GLY A 133 -11.55 -17.57 -0.20
CA GLY A 133 -11.25 -18.99 -0.05
C GLY A 133 -12.15 -19.67 0.98
N LEU A 134 -12.31 -19.09 2.17
CA LEU A 134 -13.22 -19.60 3.19
C LEU A 134 -14.67 -19.64 2.73
N SER A 135 -15.12 -18.64 1.97
CA SER A 135 -16.48 -18.61 1.42
C SER A 135 -16.70 -19.72 0.41
N LEU A 136 -15.72 -19.98 -0.47
CA LEU A 136 -15.75 -21.07 -1.43
C LEU A 136 -15.69 -22.44 -0.74
N LEU A 137 -14.81 -22.61 0.24
CA LEU A 137 -14.70 -23.85 1.03
C LEU A 137 -15.99 -24.14 1.81
N ALA A 138 -16.59 -23.12 2.43
CA ALA A 138 -17.89 -23.28 3.09
C ALA A 138 -18.98 -23.73 2.11
N THR A 139 -19.01 -23.15 0.90
CA THR A 139 -19.95 -23.53 -0.15
C THR A 139 -19.71 -24.97 -0.62
N LEU A 140 -18.44 -25.38 -0.82
CA LEU A 140 -18.06 -26.76 -1.14
C LEU A 140 -18.50 -27.73 -0.05
N ALA A 141 -18.39 -27.33 1.22
CA ALA A 141 -18.84 -28.13 2.37
C ALA A 141 -20.36 -28.09 2.59
N GLY A 142 -21.14 -27.41 1.73
CA GLY A 142 -22.58 -27.26 1.88
C GLY A 142 -23.01 -26.40 3.07
N ARG A 143 -22.10 -25.56 3.59
CA ARG A 143 -22.34 -24.66 4.73
C ARG A 143 -22.55 -23.22 4.27
N ARG A 144 -23.29 -22.44 5.05
CA ARG A 144 -23.42 -20.99 4.80
C ARG A 144 -22.17 -20.27 5.31
N ALA A 145 -21.47 -19.57 4.43
CA ALA A 145 -20.37 -18.70 4.80
C ALA A 145 -20.88 -17.51 5.64
N SER A 146 -20.23 -17.26 6.77
CA SER A 146 -20.45 -16.06 7.57
C SER A 146 -19.39 -15.03 7.25
N ARG A 147 -19.79 -13.88 6.73
CA ARG A 147 -18.87 -12.79 6.38
C ARG A 147 -18.06 -12.26 7.59
N ILE A 148 -18.69 -12.23 8.77
CA ILE A 148 -18.03 -11.77 10.00
C ILE A 148 -16.99 -12.78 10.48
N TYR A 149 -17.31 -14.09 10.49
CA TYR A 149 -16.32 -15.10 10.82
C TYR A 149 -15.18 -15.14 9.79
N GLY A 150 -15.49 -14.94 8.50
CA GLY A 150 -14.49 -14.82 7.45
C GLY A 150 -13.52 -13.65 7.70
N LEU A 151 -14.05 -12.48 8.07
CA LEU A 151 -13.24 -11.31 8.41
C LEU A 151 -12.39 -11.55 9.67
N ALA A 152 -12.95 -12.15 10.71
CA ALA A 152 -12.23 -12.46 11.95
C ALA A 152 -11.09 -13.47 11.71
N ILE A 153 -11.36 -14.53 10.93
CA ILE A 153 -10.33 -15.52 10.57
C ILE A 153 -9.23 -14.86 9.71
N ALA A 154 -9.61 -14.00 8.76
CA ALA A 154 -8.63 -13.26 7.96
C ALA A 154 -7.72 -12.38 8.83
N ALA A 155 -8.26 -11.69 9.85
CA ALA A 155 -7.46 -10.93 10.80
C ALA A 155 -6.49 -11.82 11.59
N VAL A 156 -6.98 -12.96 12.10
CA VAL A 156 -6.13 -13.90 12.83
C VAL A 156 -5.04 -14.48 11.94
N VAL A 157 -5.36 -14.86 10.70
CA VAL A 157 -4.37 -15.43 9.76
C VAL A 157 -3.31 -14.40 9.39
N THR A 158 -3.70 -13.17 9.04
CA THR A 158 -2.73 -12.12 8.67
C THR A 158 -1.83 -11.75 9.84
N LEU A 159 -2.35 -11.58 11.05
CA LEU A 159 -1.58 -11.30 12.27
C LEU A 159 -0.72 -12.50 12.73
N ALA A 160 -1.11 -13.72 12.41
CA ALA A 160 -0.30 -14.91 12.73
C ALA A 160 0.87 -15.10 11.76
N VAL A 161 0.71 -14.65 10.50
CA VAL A 161 1.77 -14.65 9.48
C VAL A 161 2.77 -13.52 9.75
N ASP A 162 2.24 -12.33 10.03
CA ASP A 162 3.02 -11.15 10.38
C ASP A 162 2.31 -10.35 11.47
N PRO A 163 2.80 -10.40 12.73
CA PRO A 163 2.22 -9.63 13.82
C PRO A 163 2.28 -8.11 13.62
N GLN A 164 3.23 -7.60 12.84
CA GLN A 164 3.42 -6.17 12.60
C GLN A 164 2.42 -5.62 11.57
N VAL A 165 1.80 -6.49 10.76
CA VAL A 165 0.82 -6.08 9.75
C VAL A 165 -0.36 -5.28 10.34
N GLY A 166 -0.63 -5.40 11.64
CA GLY A 166 -1.64 -4.61 12.34
C GLY A 166 -1.35 -3.10 12.36
N ALA A 167 -0.08 -2.71 12.22
CA ALA A 167 0.37 -1.33 12.11
C ALA A 167 0.27 -0.79 10.66
N ASP A 168 0.23 -1.67 9.67
CA ASP A 168 0.10 -1.29 8.26
C ASP A 168 -1.21 -0.54 7.99
N VAL A 169 -1.09 0.65 7.40
CA VAL A 169 -2.24 1.53 7.12
C VAL A 169 -3.20 0.89 6.13
N GLY A 170 -2.68 0.18 5.12
CA GLY A 170 -3.49 -0.55 4.14
C GLY A 170 -4.30 -1.68 4.79
N TRP A 171 -3.71 -2.40 5.76
CA TRP A 171 -4.41 -3.40 6.56
C TRP A 171 -5.55 -2.76 7.37
N GLN A 172 -5.28 -1.67 8.10
CA GLN A 172 -6.25 -0.95 8.91
C GLN A 172 -7.42 -0.42 8.06
N LEU A 173 -7.12 0.28 6.96
CA LEU A 173 -8.12 0.82 6.04
C LEU A 173 -8.96 -0.29 5.41
N SER A 174 -8.32 -1.39 5.03
CA SER A 174 -8.98 -2.52 4.39
C SER A 174 -9.97 -3.23 5.33
N PHE A 175 -9.59 -3.47 6.60
CA PHE A 175 -10.49 -4.06 7.60
C PHE A 175 -11.60 -3.09 8.01
N ALA A 176 -11.29 -1.79 8.18
CA ALA A 176 -12.27 -0.75 8.46
C ALA A 176 -13.31 -0.65 7.35
N ALA A 177 -12.90 -0.62 6.08
CA ALA A 177 -13.82 -0.57 4.92
C ALA A 177 -14.79 -1.76 4.90
N VAL A 178 -14.28 -3.00 5.04
CA VAL A 178 -15.14 -4.19 5.03
C VAL A 178 -16.08 -4.22 6.21
N LEU A 179 -15.60 -3.87 7.41
CA LEU A 179 -16.47 -3.78 8.59
C LEU A 179 -17.55 -2.70 8.41
N GLY A 180 -17.15 -1.53 7.89
CA GLY A 180 -18.08 -0.45 7.54
C GLY A 180 -19.16 -0.91 6.57
N ILE A 181 -18.79 -1.57 5.48
CA ILE A 181 -19.73 -2.13 4.51
C ILE A 181 -20.67 -3.15 5.19
N LEU A 182 -20.16 -4.06 6.00
CA LEU A 182 -20.98 -5.07 6.66
C LEU A 182 -21.98 -4.47 7.65
N VAL A 183 -21.63 -3.39 8.32
CA VAL A 183 -22.45 -2.78 9.39
C VAL A 183 -23.32 -1.65 8.87
N LEU A 184 -22.77 -0.74 8.06
CA LEU A 184 -23.42 0.52 7.64
C LEU A 184 -24.15 0.40 6.30
N ALA A 185 -23.68 -0.41 5.34
CA ALA A 185 -24.31 -0.46 4.03
C ALA A 185 -25.77 -0.98 4.06
N PRO A 186 -26.17 -1.98 4.87
CA PRO A 186 -27.57 -2.43 4.89
C PRO A 186 -28.58 -1.34 5.31
N PRO A 187 -28.37 -0.56 6.40
CA PRO A 187 -29.27 0.52 6.75
C PRO A 187 -29.24 1.69 5.75
N LEU A 188 -28.07 2.04 5.20
CA LEU A 188 -27.93 3.08 4.17
C LEU A 188 -28.69 2.69 2.90
N ARG A 189 -28.51 1.46 2.41
CA ARG A 189 -29.27 0.93 1.27
C ARG A 189 -30.78 1.01 1.51
N ALA A 190 -31.25 0.60 2.68
CA ALA A 190 -32.67 0.67 3.02
C ALA A 190 -33.20 2.11 2.99
N ALA A 191 -32.39 3.09 3.45
CA ALA A 191 -32.74 4.50 3.41
C ALA A 191 -32.80 5.05 1.97
N VAL A 192 -31.87 4.67 1.11
CA VAL A 192 -31.86 5.09 -0.31
C VAL A 192 -33.04 4.45 -1.05
N VAL A 193 -33.23 3.12 -0.92
CA VAL A 193 -34.31 2.38 -1.57
C VAL A 193 -35.70 2.90 -1.16
N SER A 194 -35.88 3.32 0.10
CA SER A 194 -37.15 3.91 0.55
C SER A 194 -37.52 5.20 -0.16
N ARG A 195 -36.53 5.91 -0.75
CA ARG A 195 -36.73 7.18 -1.46
C ARG A 195 -36.87 7.00 -2.98
N ILE A 196 -36.06 6.10 -3.57
CA ILE A 196 -35.98 5.95 -5.04
C ILE A 196 -36.60 4.66 -5.57
N GLY A 197 -36.97 3.72 -4.69
CA GLY A 197 -37.45 2.39 -5.05
C GLY A 197 -36.33 1.39 -5.33
N ALA A 198 -36.68 0.09 -5.45
CA ALA A 198 -35.72 -1.02 -5.61
C ALA A 198 -35.70 -1.62 -7.03
N ARG A 199 -36.44 -1.08 -8.00
CA ARG A 199 -36.57 -1.68 -9.34
C ARG A 199 -35.31 -1.45 -10.20
N SER A 200 -34.84 -2.52 -10.88
CA SER A 200 -33.79 -2.49 -11.90
C SER A 200 -32.53 -1.67 -11.49
N TRP A 201 -32.07 -0.75 -12.31
CA TRP A 201 -30.88 0.07 -12.10
C TRP A 201 -30.89 0.90 -10.79
N ARG A 202 -32.10 1.29 -10.29
CA ARG A 202 -32.23 2.00 -9.00
C ARG A 202 -31.74 1.17 -7.81
N GLY A 203 -31.96 -0.15 -7.85
CA GLY A 203 -31.43 -1.07 -6.83
C GLY A 203 -29.91 -1.13 -6.86
N ALA A 204 -29.31 -1.27 -8.05
CA ALA A 204 -27.86 -1.29 -8.23
C ALA A 204 -27.22 0.07 -7.83
N PHE A 205 -27.86 1.18 -8.19
CA PHE A 205 -27.43 2.51 -7.76
C PHE A 205 -27.47 2.65 -6.23
N ALA A 206 -28.55 2.19 -5.59
CA ALA A 206 -28.67 2.21 -4.12
C ALA A 206 -27.60 1.33 -3.45
N ASP A 207 -27.25 0.19 -4.05
CA ASP A 207 -26.17 -0.67 -3.58
C ASP A 207 -24.81 0.04 -3.71
N GLY A 208 -24.50 0.65 -4.85
CA GLY A 208 -23.27 1.42 -5.08
C GLY A 208 -23.11 2.58 -4.09
N VAL A 209 -24.14 3.42 -3.96
CA VAL A 209 -24.15 4.54 -3.00
C VAL A 209 -23.96 4.03 -1.57
N ALA A 210 -24.70 3.01 -1.15
CA ALA A 210 -24.63 2.51 0.21
C ALA A 210 -23.26 1.90 0.53
N MET A 211 -22.66 1.18 -0.42
CA MET A 211 -21.33 0.59 -0.24
C MET A 211 -20.24 1.66 -0.18
N THR A 212 -20.25 2.62 -1.11
CA THR A 212 -19.26 3.72 -1.12
C THR A 212 -19.35 4.56 0.15
N VAL A 213 -20.56 5.02 0.51
CA VAL A 213 -20.74 5.83 1.73
C VAL A 213 -20.34 5.04 2.99
N ALA A 214 -20.69 3.77 3.06
CA ALA A 214 -20.32 2.94 4.20
C ALA A 214 -18.81 2.74 4.35
N ALA A 215 -18.12 2.48 3.23
CA ALA A 215 -16.66 2.35 3.21
C ALA A 215 -16.00 3.69 3.57
N THR A 216 -16.38 4.79 2.91
CA THR A 216 -15.83 6.13 3.17
C THR A 216 -16.02 6.56 4.63
N LEU A 217 -17.22 6.40 5.20
CA LEU A 217 -17.46 6.75 6.61
C LEU A 217 -16.60 5.93 7.58
N ALA A 218 -16.31 4.67 7.24
CA ALA A 218 -15.50 3.80 8.09
C ALA A 218 -14.00 4.06 7.94
N THR A 219 -13.53 4.50 6.77
CA THR A 219 -12.10 4.75 6.50
C THR A 219 -11.68 6.21 6.71
N ALA A 220 -12.58 7.18 6.54
CA ALA A 220 -12.27 8.61 6.65
C ALA A 220 -11.58 9.01 7.97
N PRO A 221 -11.95 8.48 9.15
CA PRO A 221 -11.21 8.81 10.38
C PRO A 221 -9.76 8.32 10.36
N LEU A 222 -9.48 7.14 9.80
CA LEU A 222 -8.12 6.63 9.66
C LEU A 222 -7.33 7.42 8.61
N ILE A 223 -7.96 7.76 7.48
CA ILE A 223 -7.34 8.58 6.43
C ILE A 223 -6.97 9.96 7.01
N ALA A 224 -7.89 10.61 7.73
CA ALA A 224 -7.61 11.88 8.39
C ALA A 224 -6.55 11.78 9.49
N PHE A 225 -6.43 10.63 10.16
CA PHE A 225 -5.42 10.40 11.20
C PHE A 225 -4.03 10.16 10.60
N HIS A 226 -3.92 9.34 9.53
CA HIS A 226 -2.63 8.98 8.95
C HIS A 226 -2.14 9.99 7.89
N PHE A 227 -3.04 10.53 7.07
CA PHE A 227 -2.68 11.37 5.91
C PHE A 227 -3.06 12.85 6.07
N GLY A 228 -3.78 13.22 7.11
CA GLY A 228 -4.16 14.61 7.36
C GLY A 228 -5.16 15.21 6.37
N GLU A 229 -5.73 14.41 5.46
CA GLU A 229 -6.66 14.89 4.43
C GLU A 229 -7.77 13.88 4.14
N VAL A 230 -8.90 14.37 3.64
CA VAL A 230 -10.05 13.54 3.25
C VAL A 230 -10.64 14.03 1.94
N SER A 231 -10.80 13.14 0.97
CA SER A 231 -11.45 13.47 -0.30
C SER A 231 -12.95 13.70 -0.13
N THR A 232 -13.43 14.83 -0.63
CA THR A 232 -14.86 15.21 -0.65
C THR A 232 -15.59 14.66 -1.87
N THR A 233 -14.86 14.29 -2.90
CA THR A 233 -15.38 13.84 -4.20
C THR A 233 -15.52 12.34 -4.32
N THR A 234 -15.06 11.56 -3.32
CA THR A 234 -15.03 10.09 -3.31
C THR A 234 -16.34 9.44 -3.75
N LEU A 235 -17.50 9.97 -3.35
CA LEU A 235 -18.79 9.40 -3.75
C LEU A 235 -19.05 9.60 -5.24
N ALA A 236 -18.79 10.79 -5.76
CA ALA A 236 -19.02 11.11 -7.16
C ALA A 236 -18.05 10.34 -8.07
N SER A 237 -16.76 10.36 -7.74
CA SER A 237 -15.71 9.67 -8.49
C SER A 237 -15.96 8.16 -8.57
N ASN A 238 -16.31 7.52 -7.45
CA ASN A 238 -16.63 6.09 -7.43
C ASN A 238 -17.87 5.75 -8.28
N LEU A 239 -18.95 6.55 -8.19
CA LEU A 239 -20.15 6.31 -8.99
C LEU A 239 -19.91 6.47 -10.49
N LEU A 240 -19.07 7.42 -10.88
CA LEU A 240 -18.69 7.65 -12.28
C LEU A 240 -17.72 6.58 -12.79
N ALA A 241 -16.71 6.19 -12.01
CA ALA A 241 -15.72 5.19 -12.42
C ALA A 241 -16.28 3.75 -12.43
N LEU A 242 -17.19 3.41 -11.51
CA LEU A 242 -17.68 2.04 -11.29
C LEU A 242 -18.12 1.29 -12.56
N PRO A 243 -18.82 1.90 -13.55
CA PRO A 243 -19.22 1.20 -14.77
C PRO A 243 -18.04 0.73 -15.64
N ALA A 244 -16.90 1.44 -15.59
CA ALA A 244 -15.72 1.13 -16.38
C ALA A 244 -14.73 0.21 -15.65
N VAL A 245 -14.69 0.25 -14.31
CA VAL A 245 -13.71 -0.50 -13.50
C VAL A 245 -13.82 -2.01 -13.72
N ALA A 246 -15.02 -2.59 -13.62
CA ALA A 246 -15.17 -4.04 -13.76
C ALA A 246 -14.81 -4.54 -15.18
N PRO A 247 -15.29 -3.93 -16.29
CA PRO A 247 -14.85 -4.29 -17.63
C PRO A 247 -13.34 -4.14 -17.86
N ALA A 248 -12.72 -3.03 -17.41
CA ALA A 248 -11.28 -2.82 -17.53
C ALA A 248 -10.51 -3.93 -16.80
N MET A 249 -10.82 -4.17 -15.52
CA MET A 249 -10.19 -5.24 -14.72
C MET A 249 -10.33 -6.63 -15.38
N TRP A 250 -11.49 -6.93 -15.98
CA TRP A 250 -11.69 -8.22 -16.64
C TRP A 250 -10.87 -8.35 -17.92
N LEU A 251 -10.77 -7.29 -18.71
CA LEU A 251 -9.96 -7.27 -19.93
C LEU A 251 -8.48 -7.41 -19.58
N GLY A 252 -7.99 -6.67 -18.58
CA GLY A 252 -6.62 -6.80 -18.10
C GLY A 252 -6.31 -8.20 -17.54
N MET A 253 -7.19 -8.79 -16.72
CA MET A 253 -7.01 -10.16 -16.24
C MET A 253 -6.99 -11.18 -17.39
N LEU A 254 -7.82 -11.00 -18.42
CA LEU A 254 -7.82 -11.84 -19.62
C LEU A 254 -6.55 -11.64 -20.45
N ALA A 255 -6.06 -10.41 -20.59
CA ALA A 255 -4.81 -10.10 -21.28
C ALA A 255 -3.62 -10.72 -20.53
N ALA A 256 -3.55 -10.59 -19.21
CA ALA A 256 -2.50 -11.19 -18.38
C ALA A 256 -2.46 -12.74 -18.49
N VAL A 257 -3.63 -13.38 -18.52
CA VAL A 257 -3.74 -14.85 -18.75
C VAL A 257 -3.44 -15.20 -20.19
N GLY A 258 -3.96 -14.44 -21.16
CA GLY A 258 -3.70 -14.64 -22.60
C GLY A 258 -2.22 -14.53 -22.95
N GLY A 259 -1.50 -13.61 -22.32
CA GLY A 259 -0.05 -13.44 -22.48
C GLY A 259 0.80 -14.64 -22.06
N GLN A 260 0.22 -15.61 -21.33
CA GLN A 260 0.90 -16.87 -21.03
C GLN A 260 0.91 -17.84 -22.23
N VAL A 261 0.07 -17.57 -23.25
CA VAL A 261 -0.05 -18.42 -24.45
C VAL A 261 0.64 -17.73 -25.62
N PRO A 262 1.72 -18.30 -26.20
CA PRO A 262 2.39 -17.71 -27.34
C PRO A 262 1.43 -17.46 -28.51
N GLY A 263 1.48 -16.27 -29.11
CA GLY A 263 0.64 -15.89 -30.24
C GLY A 263 -0.82 -15.54 -29.90
N PHE A 264 -1.19 -15.46 -28.62
CA PHE A 264 -2.51 -14.98 -28.24
C PHE A 264 -2.63 -13.47 -28.54
N PRO A 265 -3.71 -12.99 -29.21
CA PRO A 265 -3.84 -11.60 -29.65
C PRO A 265 -4.25 -10.67 -28.48
N VAL A 266 -3.34 -10.43 -27.54
CA VAL A 266 -3.59 -9.55 -26.38
C VAL A 266 -3.89 -8.11 -26.79
N GLU A 267 -3.33 -7.65 -27.93
CA GLU A 267 -3.54 -6.32 -28.48
C GLU A 267 -5.03 -5.98 -28.67
N PHE A 268 -5.83 -6.96 -29.08
CA PHE A 268 -7.27 -6.77 -29.25
C PHE A 268 -7.96 -6.48 -27.90
N LEU A 269 -7.57 -7.17 -26.83
CA LEU A 269 -8.09 -6.94 -25.49
C LEU A 269 -7.66 -5.57 -25.00
N ASN A 270 -6.39 -5.24 -25.16
CA ASN A 270 -5.79 -3.98 -24.74
C ASN A 270 -6.38 -2.77 -25.48
N ALA A 271 -6.68 -2.93 -26.79
CA ALA A 271 -7.36 -1.87 -27.56
C ALA A 271 -8.77 -1.52 -27.04
N ILE A 272 -9.46 -2.50 -26.42
CA ILE A 272 -10.78 -2.27 -25.78
C ILE A 272 -10.60 -1.76 -24.35
N GLU A 273 -9.56 -2.18 -23.65
CA GLU A 273 -9.26 -1.80 -22.27
C GLU A 273 -8.76 -0.36 -22.16
N ALA A 274 -7.87 0.08 -23.04
CA ALA A 274 -7.23 1.40 -23.00
C ALA A 274 -8.24 2.57 -22.88
N PRO A 275 -9.32 2.67 -23.69
CA PRO A 275 -10.29 3.74 -23.52
C PRO A 275 -11.06 3.70 -22.19
N LEU A 276 -11.23 2.52 -21.58
CA LEU A 276 -11.84 2.39 -20.26
C LEU A 276 -10.91 2.93 -19.17
N LEU A 277 -9.61 2.61 -19.26
CA LEU A 277 -8.59 3.12 -18.34
C LEU A 277 -8.42 4.63 -18.49
N ALA A 278 -8.37 5.12 -19.74
CA ALA A 278 -8.36 6.56 -20.03
C ALA A 278 -9.59 7.28 -19.44
N TYR A 279 -10.78 6.68 -19.54
CA TYR A 279 -11.98 7.22 -18.93
C TYR A 279 -11.88 7.27 -17.40
N ILE A 280 -11.39 6.20 -16.74
CA ILE A 280 -11.23 6.17 -15.29
C ILE A 280 -10.24 7.25 -14.85
N ALA A 281 -9.10 7.39 -15.54
CA ALA A 281 -8.11 8.43 -15.28
C ALA A 281 -8.70 9.84 -15.48
N GLN A 282 -9.55 10.03 -16.49
CA GLN A 282 -10.22 11.30 -16.72
C GLN A 282 -11.22 11.63 -15.61
N VAL A 283 -11.95 10.63 -15.09
CA VAL A 283 -12.84 10.81 -13.92
C VAL A 283 -12.02 11.19 -12.68
N ALA A 284 -10.88 10.54 -12.46
CA ALA A 284 -9.97 10.89 -11.38
C ALA A 284 -9.51 12.34 -11.48
N ALA A 285 -9.10 12.78 -12.68
CA ALA A 285 -8.69 14.16 -12.95
C ALA A 285 -9.82 15.17 -12.73
N TRP A 286 -11.03 14.91 -13.23
CA TRP A 286 -12.18 15.80 -13.04
C TRP A 286 -12.56 15.96 -11.57
N CYS A 287 -12.48 14.88 -10.79
CA CYS A 287 -12.84 14.88 -9.37
C CYS A 287 -11.68 15.30 -8.46
N GLY A 288 -10.42 15.08 -8.84
CA GLY A 288 -9.23 15.34 -8.02
C GLY A 288 -8.68 16.77 -8.15
N ARG A 289 -8.73 17.38 -9.35
CA ARG A 289 -8.12 18.70 -9.62
C ARG A 289 -8.77 19.90 -8.96
N PRO A 290 -10.10 19.96 -8.73
CA PRO A 290 -10.69 21.08 -8.01
C PRO A 290 -10.03 21.33 -6.66
N SER A 291 -9.82 22.60 -6.27
CA SER A 291 -9.19 22.97 -4.99
C SER A 291 -9.96 22.46 -3.76
N TRP A 292 -11.27 22.26 -3.88
CA TRP A 292 -12.15 21.72 -2.84
C TRP A 292 -12.24 20.19 -2.82
N ALA A 293 -11.53 19.49 -3.71
CA ALA A 293 -11.57 18.02 -3.81
C ALA A 293 -11.09 17.34 -2.54
N CYS A 294 -10.14 17.95 -1.82
CA CYS A 294 -9.63 17.47 -0.55
C CYS A 294 -9.84 18.52 0.54
N LEU A 295 -10.22 18.05 1.73
CA LEU A 295 -10.25 18.82 2.96
C LEU A 295 -9.06 18.41 3.81
N GLN A 296 -8.28 19.38 4.26
CA GLN A 296 -7.22 19.17 5.25
C GLN A 296 -7.88 18.98 6.62
N VAL A 297 -7.76 17.79 7.19
CA VAL A 297 -8.36 17.41 8.48
C VAL A 297 -7.37 16.57 9.26
N GLN A 298 -6.63 17.19 10.16
CA GLN A 298 -5.71 16.47 11.03
C GLN A 298 -6.45 15.96 12.27
N LEU A 299 -6.47 14.65 12.48
CA LEU A 299 -7.03 14.03 13.66
C LEU A 299 -5.92 13.47 14.54
N GLY A 300 -5.84 13.94 15.79
CA GLY A 300 -5.06 13.24 16.81
C GLY A 300 -5.79 11.97 17.30
N ALA A 301 -5.14 11.17 18.16
CA ALA A 301 -5.70 9.94 18.72
C ALA A 301 -7.07 10.14 19.40
N ALA A 302 -7.24 11.23 20.14
CA ALA A 302 -8.53 11.57 20.75
C ALA A 302 -9.63 11.84 19.71
N GLY A 303 -9.29 12.52 18.61
CA GLY A 303 -10.19 12.79 17.49
C GLY A 303 -10.61 11.52 16.77
N LEU A 304 -9.67 10.59 16.56
CA LEU A 304 -9.93 9.27 15.98
C LEU A 304 -10.94 8.48 16.82
N VAL A 305 -10.72 8.39 18.15
CA VAL A 305 -11.63 7.70 19.08
C VAL A 305 -13.01 8.36 19.06
N ALA A 306 -13.08 9.70 19.15
CA ALA A 306 -14.33 10.44 19.12
C ALA A 306 -15.11 10.21 17.81
N SER A 307 -14.42 10.17 16.67
CA SER A 307 -15.01 9.91 15.36
C SER A 307 -15.64 8.51 15.29
N TYR A 308 -14.93 7.47 15.73
CA TYR A 308 -15.49 6.11 15.77
C TYR A 308 -16.60 5.95 16.81
N ALA A 309 -16.49 6.59 17.99
CA ALA A 309 -17.57 6.62 18.97
C ALA A 309 -18.84 7.26 18.39
N THR A 310 -18.69 8.34 17.62
CA THR A 310 -19.80 9.01 16.92
C THR A 310 -20.43 8.10 15.87
N LEU A 311 -19.63 7.43 15.04
CA LEU A 311 -20.10 6.48 14.03
C LEU A 311 -20.87 5.32 14.67
N VAL A 312 -20.35 4.73 15.76
CA VAL A 312 -21.01 3.64 16.48
C VAL A 312 -22.32 4.13 17.12
N THR A 313 -22.29 5.30 17.74
CA THR A 313 -23.49 5.89 18.35
C THR A 313 -24.56 6.21 17.30
N GLY A 314 -24.16 6.78 16.16
CA GLY A 314 -25.04 7.04 15.01
C GLY A 314 -25.66 5.77 14.44
N ALA A 315 -24.83 4.75 14.20
CA ALA A 315 -25.26 3.49 13.61
C ALA A 315 -26.19 2.67 14.51
N PHE A 316 -25.97 2.70 15.80
CA PHE A 316 -26.68 1.84 16.76
C PHE A 316 -27.56 2.56 17.77
N GLY A 317 -27.21 3.80 18.16
CA GLY A 317 -27.93 4.59 19.16
C GLY A 317 -29.19 5.23 18.61
N ILE A 318 -29.09 5.99 17.52
CA ILE A 318 -30.21 6.74 16.94
C ILE A 318 -31.40 5.82 16.55
N PRO A 319 -31.19 4.67 15.85
CA PRO A 319 -32.28 3.77 15.52
C PRO A 319 -32.97 3.14 16.75
N ARG A 320 -32.23 2.95 17.86
CA ARG A 320 -32.82 2.44 19.11
C ARG A 320 -33.67 3.49 19.82
N LEU A 321 -33.21 4.74 19.87
CA LEU A 321 -33.96 5.85 20.44
C LEU A 321 -35.25 6.08 19.65
N ALA A 322 -35.17 6.17 18.33
CA ALA A 322 -36.32 6.34 17.44
C ALA A 322 -37.36 5.22 17.59
N ARG A 323 -36.91 3.95 17.76
CA ARG A 323 -37.82 2.82 18.04
C ARG A 323 -38.44 2.90 19.44
N ARG A 324 -37.66 3.30 20.47
CA ARG A 324 -38.20 3.48 21.81
C ARG A 324 -39.27 4.59 21.84
N HIS A 325 -39.03 5.69 21.15
CA HIS A 325 -40.00 6.77 21.01
C HIS A 325 -41.26 6.33 20.25
N ARG A 326 -41.11 5.62 19.13
CA ARG A 326 -42.27 5.08 18.39
C ARG A 326 -43.08 4.05 19.23
N LEU A 327 -42.40 3.19 19.97
CA LEU A 327 -43.09 2.22 20.83
C LEU A 327 -43.75 2.91 22.03
N ALA A 328 -43.17 3.96 22.58
CA ALA A 328 -43.75 4.76 23.67
C ALA A 328 -44.99 5.54 23.18
N THR A 329 -44.92 6.14 21.98
CA THR A 329 -46.08 6.82 21.36
C THR A 329 -47.18 5.88 20.93
N LEU A 330 -46.86 4.64 20.46
CA LEU A 330 -47.86 3.62 20.18
C LEU A 330 -48.50 3.03 21.42
N LYS A 331 -47.72 2.86 22.53
CA LYS A 331 -48.31 2.47 23.84
C LYS A 331 -49.23 3.55 24.43
N ARG A 332 -48.93 4.84 24.22
CA ARG A 332 -49.82 5.93 24.63
C ARG A 332 -51.11 6.05 23.82
N ARG A 333 -51.13 5.53 22.59
CA ARG A 333 -52.31 5.55 21.69
C ARG A 333 -53.21 4.28 21.76
N ARG A 334 -52.77 3.19 22.40
CA ARG A 334 -53.60 1.99 22.59
C ARG A 334 -54.24 2.00 23.97
N LYS A 335 -55.53 2.24 24.00
CA LYS A 335 -56.40 1.75 25.07
C LYS A 335 -56.33 0.21 25.06
N PRO A 336 -56.31 -0.47 26.21
CA PRO A 336 -56.21 -1.93 26.24
C PRO A 336 -57.46 -2.58 25.64
N PRO A 337 -57.37 -3.52 24.71
CA PRO A 337 -58.48 -4.42 24.43
C PRO A 337 -58.42 -5.59 25.41
N ALA A 338 -59.60 -6.08 25.77
CA ALA A 338 -59.82 -7.20 26.64
C ALA A 338 -59.34 -8.53 25.98
N ASP A 339 -58.84 -9.38 26.82
CA ASP A 339 -58.52 -10.78 26.77
C ASP A 339 -58.73 -11.58 25.45
N GLY A 340 -57.59 -12.11 24.94
CA GLY A 340 -57.51 -13.20 23.99
C GLY A 340 -56.11 -13.85 23.98
N PRO A 341 -55.97 -15.18 23.84
CA PRO A 341 -54.70 -15.88 24.04
C PRO A 341 -53.70 -15.63 22.92
N ILE A 342 -52.51 -15.14 23.30
CA ILE A 342 -51.40 -14.80 22.39
C ILE A 342 -50.55 -16.06 22.13
N SER A 343 -50.50 -16.50 20.87
CA SER A 343 -49.61 -17.57 20.41
C SER A 343 -48.14 -17.19 20.52
N ARG A 344 -47.36 -18.01 21.23
CA ARG A 344 -45.93 -17.87 21.46
C ARG A 344 -45.12 -18.45 20.28
N HIS A 345 -44.91 -17.68 19.20
CA HIS A 345 -43.97 -18.07 18.14
C HIS A 345 -43.14 -16.89 17.62
N THR A 346 -42.32 -16.24 18.46
CA THR A 346 -41.36 -15.20 18.01
C THR A 346 -40.02 -15.27 18.73
N GLY A 347 -39.63 -16.38 19.36
CA GLY A 347 -38.45 -16.45 20.23
C GLY A 347 -37.09 -16.61 19.52
N VAL A 348 -37.05 -17.23 18.33
CA VAL A 348 -35.76 -17.65 17.72
C VAL A 348 -35.07 -16.54 16.92
N PHE A 349 -35.82 -15.63 16.31
CA PHE A 349 -35.24 -14.53 15.53
C PHE A 349 -34.62 -13.40 16.37
N SER A 350 -34.91 -13.28 17.66
CA SER A 350 -34.41 -12.21 18.53
C SER A 350 -33.03 -12.50 19.11
N ALA A 351 -32.62 -13.75 19.27
CA ALA A 351 -31.35 -14.16 19.84
C ALA A 351 -30.18 -13.92 18.85
N HIS A 352 -30.34 -14.27 17.57
CA HIS A 352 -29.34 -14.05 16.53
C HIS A 352 -29.05 -12.55 16.30
N ARG A 353 -30.07 -11.69 16.34
CA ARG A 353 -29.90 -10.23 16.25
C ARG A 353 -29.13 -9.62 17.43
N ARG A 354 -29.20 -10.21 18.63
CA ARG A 354 -28.47 -9.73 19.81
C ARG A 354 -27.01 -10.13 19.81
N ALA A 355 -26.70 -11.35 19.36
CA ALA A 355 -25.32 -11.82 19.18
C ALA A 355 -24.60 -11.01 18.08
N PHE A 356 -25.24 -10.76 16.95
CA PHE A 356 -24.70 -9.98 15.83
C PHE A 356 -24.35 -8.52 16.24
N ARG A 357 -25.13 -7.92 17.16
CA ARG A 357 -24.92 -6.56 17.66
C ARG A 357 -23.75 -6.45 18.65
N ARG A 358 -23.51 -7.51 19.44
CA ARG A 358 -22.39 -7.54 20.40
C ARG A 358 -21.06 -7.74 19.68
N VAL A 359 -21.01 -8.61 18.66
CA VAL A 359 -19.81 -8.85 17.87
C VAL A 359 -19.41 -7.63 17.05
N GLY A 360 -20.36 -6.91 16.43
CA GLY A 360 -20.06 -5.68 15.68
C GLY A 360 -19.54 -4.55 16.57
N LEU A 361 -20.04 -4.42 17.81
CA LEU A 361 -19.57 -3.44 18.77
C LEU A 361 -18.14 -3.76 19.26
N VAL A 362 -17.90 -5.02 19.59
CA VAL A 362 -16.58 -5.49 20.06
C VAL A 362 -15.54 -5.41 18.95
N ALA A 363 -15.90 -5.78 17.71
CA ALA A 363 -14.99 -5.67 16.56
C ALA A 363 -14.69 -4.19 16.19
N GLY A 364 -15.67 -3.29 16.29
CA GLY A 364 -15.49 -1.85 16.08
C GLY A 364 -14.60 -1.21 17.15
N LEU A 365 -14.76 -1.60 18.40
CA LEU A 365 -13.92 -1.14 19.52
C LEU A 365 -12.51 -1.75 19.44
N ALA A 366 -12.37 -3.00 18.99
CA ALA A 366 -11.08 -3.64 18.80
C ALA A 366 -10.29 -2.96 17.64
N LEU A 367 -10.95 -2.63 16.52
CA LEU A 367 -10.33 -1.90 15.41
C LEU A 367 -9.94 -0.46 15.78
N ALA A 368 -10.73 0.21 16.63
CA ALA A 368 -10.38 1.53 17.16
C ALA A 368 -9.29 1.47 18.23
N ALA A 369 -9.11 0.33 18.90
CA ALA A 369 -8.09 0.14 19.93
C ALA A 369 -6.72 -0.26 19.34
N VAL A 370 -6.67 -0.86 18.13
CA VAL A 370 -5.41 -1.30 17.51
C VAL A 370 -4.40 -0.15 17.36
N PRO A 371 -4.73 1.03 16.77
CA PRO A 371 -3.79 2.14 16.70
C PRO A 371 -3.47 2.74 18.08
N LEU A 372 -4.37 2.64 19.06
CA LEU A 372 -4.14 3.13 20.44
C LEU A 372 -3.23 2.20 21.24
N VAL A 373 -3.37 0.89 21.07
CA VAL A 373 -2.49 -0.11 21.69
C VAL A 373 -1.10 -0.01 21.08
N TRP A 374 -1.02 0.26 19.77
CA TRP A 374 0.24 0.41 19.08
C TRP A 374 0.91 1.76 19.41
N ALA A 375 0.19 2.87 19.47
CA ALA A 375 0.72 4.15 19.94
C ALA A 375 1.16 4.09 21.42
N GLY A 376 0.57 3.22 22.23
CA GLY A 376 1.01 2.94 23.60
C GLY A 376 2.17 1.95 23.70
N ALA A 377 2.33 1.05 22.71
CA ALA A 377 3.43 0.07 22.66
C ALA A 377 4.71 0.64 22.02
N SER A 378 4.61 1.70 21.23
CA SER A 378 5.76 2.48 20.72
C SER A 378 6.31 3.48 21.75
N GLY A 379 5.84 3.45 22.96
CA GLY A 379 6.22 4.36 24.06
C GLY A 379 7.41 3.94 24.89
N ASP A 380 8.42 3.24 24.36
CA ASP A 380 9.75 3.08 24.95
C ASP A 380 10.79 2.76 23.86
N ALA A 381 10.81 3.58 22.80
CA ALA A 381 12.06 3.75 22.09
C ALA A 381 12.93 4.63 22.99
N ASP A 382 13.94 4.07 23.61
CA ASP A 382 15.02 4.82 24.23
C ASP A 382 15.40 5.97 23.32
N SER A 383 15.09 7.20 23.72
CA SER A 383 15.50 8.39 22.97
C SER A 383 17.01 8.29 22.80
N ALA A 384 17.46 8.16 21.56
CA ALA A 384 18.86 7.95 21.24
C ALA A 384 19.70 9.02 21.95
N GLY A 385 20.62 8.59 22.78
CA GLY A 385 21.49 9.49 23.56
C GLY A 385 22.23 10.49 22.65
N PRO A 386 22.78 11.58 23.19
CA PRO A 386 23.41 12.63 22.41
C PRO A 386 24.52 12.07 21.52
N VAL A 387 24.52 12.44 20.24
CA VAL A 387 25.49 11.97 19.25
C VAL A 387 26.87 12.53 19.59
N ALA A 388 27.83 11.64 19.86
CA ALA A 388 29.21 12.02 20.23
C ALA A 388 30.21 12.05 19.05
N GLY A 389 29.75 11.74 17.83
CA GLY A 389 30.53 11.66 16.61
C GLY A 389 29.69 11.90 15.37
N LEU A 390 29.64 10.93 14.47
CA LEU A 390 28.66 10.85 13.42
C LEU A 390 27.78 9.61 13.68
N ARG A 391 26.48 9.79 13.69
CA ARG A 391 25.53 8.68 13.63
C ARG A 391 24.94 8.62 12.24
N VAL A 392 25.00 7.43 11.60
CA VAL A 392 24.34 7.14 10.35
C VAL A 392 23.23 6.12 10.64
N SER A 393 21.99 6.46 10.34
CA SER A 393 20.87 5.56 10.52
C SER A 393 20.23 5.26 9.16
N VAL A 394 20.32 4.01 8.69
CA VAL A 394 19.53 3.52 7.56
C VAL A 394 18.20 3.05 8.14
N LEU A 395 17.19 3.86 7.97
CA LEU A 395 15.88 3.67 8.60
C LEU A 395 15.10 2.54 7.92
N ASP A 396 14.44 1.69 8.70
CA ASP A 396 13.48 0.72 8.17
C ASP A 396 12.19 1.46 7.77
N VAL A 397 12.12 1.86 6.50
CA VAL A 397 10.98 2.55 5.89
C VAL A 397 10.19 1.63 4.94
N GLY A 398 10.31 0.30 5.13
CA GLY A 398 9.76 -0.66 4.18
C GLY A 398 10.56 -0.67 2.88
N GLN A 399 9.88 -0.72 1.72
CA GLN A 399 10.56 -0.66 0.43
C GLN A 399 10.86 0.80 0.11
N GLY A 400 12.15 1.15 0.05
CA GLY A 400 12.61 2.51 -0.20
C GLY A 400 13.85 2.89 0.61
N ASP A 401 14.36 4.10 0.43
CA ASP A 401 15.52 4.62 1.11
C ASP A 401 15.20 5.79 2.05
N ALA A 402 15.71 5.74 3.26
CA ALA A 402 15.79 6.89 4.17
C ALA A 402 17.03 6.78 5.03
N ILE A 403 18.03 7.63 4.76
CA ILE A 403 19.31 7.61 5.47
C ILE A 403 19.51 8.91 6.22
N LEU A 404 19.51 8.84 7.55
CA LEU A 404 19.73 9.98 8.43
C LEU A 404 21.20 10.06 8.86
N LEU A 405 21.84 11.20 8.57
CA LEU A 405 23.20 11.51 8.94
C LEU A 405 23.19 12.59 10.03
N GLN A 406 23.61 12.26 11.24
CA GLN A 406 23.62 13.16 12.40
C GLN A 406 25.05 13.43 12.88
N PRO A 407 25.69 14.50 12.38
CA PRO A 407 27.00 14.91 12.89
C PRO A 407 26.87 15.62 14.25
N ALA A 408 27.76 15.32 15.19
CA ALA A 408 27.74 15.93 16.52
C ALA A 408 27.86 17.46 16.44
N GLY A 409 26.94 18.17 17.07
CA GLY A 409 26.94 19.64 17.16
C GLY A 409 26.63 20.37 15.86
N ALA A 410 26.07 19.70 14.86
CA ALA A 410 25.65 20.30 13.60
C ALA A 410 24.28 19.75 13.15
N PRO A 411 23.55 20.46 12.26
CA PRO A 411 22.24 20.02 11.80
C PRO A 411 22.28 18.67 11.08
N ALA A 412 21.26 17.85 11.28
CA ALA A 412 21.11 16.55 10.62
C ALA A 412 20.88 16.71 9.12
N VAL A 413 21.33 15.71 8.35
CA VAL A 413 21.07 15.58 6.91
C VAL A 413 20.31 14.30 6.68
N LEU A 414 19.19 14.38 5.96
CA LEU A 414 18.41 13.23 5.51
C LEU A 414 18.66 13.03 4.02
N VAL A 415 18.96 11.82 3.60
CA VAL A 415 19.06 11.41 2.20
C VAL A 415 17.90 10.46 1.93
N ASP A 416 16.98 10.88 1.09
CA ASP A 416 15.68 10.29 0.81
C ASP A 416 14.77 10.11 2.04
N GLY A 417 13.52 9.80 1.82
CA GLY A 417 12.52 9.73 2.88
C GLY A 417 11.68 8.47 2.88
N GLY A 418 11.95 7.54 1.99
CA GLY A 418 11.14 6.35 1.84
C GLY A 418 9.79 6.62 1.20
N PRO A 419 8.91 5.62 1.19
CA PRO A 419 7.56 5.73 0.66
C PRO A 419 6.68 6.64 1.54
N PRO A 420 5.60 7.20 0.98
CA PRO A 420 4.63 7.96 1.76
C PRO A 420 3.88 7.04 2.73
N GLY A 421 3.49 7.59 3.89
CA GLY A 421 2.68 6.87 4.89
C GLY A 421 3.47 5.99 5.86
N ASP A 422 4.78 5.95 5.78
CA ASP A 422 5.64 5.13 6.66
C ASP A 422 6.00 5.82 7.99
N GLY A 423 5.44 7.00 8.25
CA GLY A 423 5.62 7.73 9.50
C GLY A 423 7.05 8.25 9.71
N LEU A 424 7.72 8.69 8.64
CA LEU A 424 9.10 9.16 8.67
C LEU A 424 9.37 10.21 9.76
N ALA A 425 8.47 11.17 9.98
CA ALA A 425 8.61 12.18 11.03
C ALA A 425 8.79 11.56 12.42
N ALA A 426 8.00 10.55 12.75
CA ALA A 426 8.10 9.84 14.03
C ALA A 426 9.42 9.06 14.16
N LYS A 427 9.92 8.49 13.06
CA LYS A 427 11.22 7.80 13.03
C LYS A 427 12.39 8.78 13.22
N LEU A 428 12.30 9.96 12.64
CA LEU A 428 13.28 11.04 12.83
C LEU A 428 13.27 11.54 14.28
N ASP A 429 12.11 11.76 14.87
CA ASP A 429 11.96 12.14 16.27
C ASP A 429 12.52 11.07 17.21
N ALA A 430 12.23 9.77 16.96
CA ALA A 430 12.78 8.65 17.71
C ALA A 430 14.31 8.55 17.59
N ALA A 431 14.88 8.92 16.42
CA ALA A 431 16.32 9.03 16.21
C ALA A 431 16.94 10.30 16.85
N GLY A 432 16.11 11.15 17.48
CA GLY A 432 16.54 12.39 18.13
C GLY A 432 16.82 13.55 17.17
N ALA A 433 16.26 13.53 15.96
CA ALA A 433 16.37 14.62 14.99
C ALA A 433 15.14 15.53 15.10
N GLY A 434 15.24 16.64 15.83
CA GLY A 434 14.16 17.62 15.95
C GLY A 434 14.04 18.60 14.76
N GLY A 435 14.81 18.39 13.68
CA GLY A 435 14.81 19.18 12.45
C GLY A 435 15.98 18.81 11.54
N LEU A 436 15.85 19.13 10.25
CA LEU A 436 16.82 18.83 9.22
C LEU A 436 17.50 20.13 8.72
N GLY A 437 18.82 20.14 8.70
CA GLY A 437 19.57 21.18 8.00
C GLY A 437 19.46 21.05 6.48
N VAL A 438 19.47 19.80 6.00
CA VAL A 438 19.33 19.47 4.58
C VAL A 438 18.49 18.19 4.44
N ALA A 439 17.52 18.20 3.55
CA ALA A 439 16.92 17.01 2.98
C ALA A 439 17.41 16.88 1.53
N VAL A 440 17.86 15.69 1.15
CA VAL A 440 18.33 15.37 -0.20
C VAL A 440 17.29 14.45 -0.83
N VAL A 441 16.79 14.79 -2.01
CA VAL A 441 16.02 13.91 -2.88
C VAL A 441 16.93 13.42 -3.98
N THR A 442 17.27 12.13 -3.96
CA THR A 442 18.17 11.56 -4.95
C THR A 442 17.51 11.50 -6.33
N HIS A 443 16.26 11.07 -6.38
CA HIS A 443 15.38 11.10 -7.56
C HIS A 443 13.90 11.10 -7.12
N GLU A 444 13.00 11.46 -8.04
CA GLU A 444 11.58 11.67 -7.70
C GLU A 444 10.74 10.40 -7.92
N GLN A 445 11.17 9.27 -7.33
CA GLN A 445 10.32 8.10 -7.18
C GLN A 445 9.68 8.06 -5.79
N SER A 446 8.52 7.41 -5.69
CA SER A 446 7.68 7.44 -4.49
C SER A 446 8.37 6.85 -3.26
N ASP A 447 9.18 5.82 -3.43
CA ASP A 447 9.93 5.12 -2.40
C ASP A 447 11.22 5.86 -1.94
N HIS A 448 11.52 7.02 -2.53
CA HIS A 448 12.60 7.94 -2.15
C HIS A 448 12.10 9.32 -1.75
N ALA A 449 11.21 9.91 -2.55
CA ALA A 449 10.71 11.27 -2.35
C ALA A 449 9.43 11.34 -1.51
N GLY A 450 8.66 10.25 -1.41
CA GLY A 450 7.32 10.26 -0.82
C GLY A 450 7.28 10.70 0.65
N GLY A 451 8.19 10.17 1.47
CA GLY A 451 8.29 10.58 2.88
C GLY A 451 8.80 12.01 3.07
N ILE A 452 9.69 12.53 2.18
CA ILE A 452 10.11 13.93 2.22
C ILE A 452 8.94 14.87 1.89
N GLU A 453 8.10 14.52 0.92
CA GLU A 453 6.90 15.28 0.60
C GLU A 453 5.98 15.42 1.83
N GLU A 454 5.77 14.34 2.58
CA GLU A 454 4.98 14.37 3.82
C GLU A 454 5.66 15.19 4.93
N LEU A 455 6.99 15.21 5.00
CA LEU A 455 7.72 15.99 6.00
C LEU A 455 7.57 17.49 5.81
N LEU A 456 7.54 17.99 4.57
CA LEU A 456 7.63 19.44 4.26
C LEU A 456 6.52 20.28 4.90
N GLY A 457 5.38 19.71 5.28
CA GLY A 457 4.32 20.43 5.98
C GLY A 457 4.40 20.38 7.51
N HIS A 458 5.20 19.50 8.09
CA HIS A 458 5.06 19.10 9.51
C HIS A 458 6.37 18.98 10.27
N PHE A 459 7.50 18.98 9.57
CA PHE A 459 8.82 18.82 10.16
C PHE A 459 9.76 19.93 9.68
N PRO A 460 10.59 20.56 10.56
CA PRO A 460 11.47 21.63 10.16
C PRO A 460 12.56 21.16 9.19
N VAL A 461 12.53 21.65 7.96
CA VAL A 461 13.53 21.40 6.92
C VAL A 461 14.09 22.75 6.44
N SER A 462 15.39 23.00 6.65
CA SER A 462 15.99 24.29 6.27
C SER A 462 16.30 24.38 4.78
N ARG A 463 16.69 23.26 4.16
CA ARG A 463 17.07 23.21 2.74
C ARG A 463 16.68 21.88 2.11
N LEU A 464 16.11 21.94 0.90
CA LEU A 464 15.87 20.78 0.03
C LEU A 464 16.86 20.81 -1.14
N VAL A 465 17.62 19.73 -1.35
CA VAL A 465 18.55 19.62 -2.48
C VAL A 465 18.23 18.41 -3.33
N TYR A 466 18.46 18.50 -4.65
CA TYR A 466 18.02 17.48 -5.60
C TYR A 466 18.82 17.55 -6.91
N ALA A 467 18.86 16.46 -7.67
CA ALA A 467 19.33 16.49 -9.05
C ALA A 467 18.22 16.97 -10.00
N ARG A 468 17.07 16.31 -9.95
CA ARG A 468 15.83 16.69 -10.65
C ARG A 468 14.67 16.63 -9.69
N LEU A 469 13.74 17.58 -9.83
CA LEU A 469 12.53 17.63 -9.01
C LEU A 469 11.41 18.32 -9.77
N SER A 470 10.19 17.85 -9.62
CA SER A 470 8.99 18.46 -10.19
C SER A 470 8.80 19.89 -9.70
N ARG A 471 8.06 20.69 -10.48
CA ARG A 471 7.68 22.03 -10.04
C ARG A 471 6.82 21.98 -8.77
N ARG A 472 6.00 20.95 -8.63
CA ARG A 472 5.10 20.76 -7.49
C ARG A 472 5.89 20.65 -6.19
N LEU A 473 6.76 19.67 -6.07
CA LEU A 473 7.51 19.42 -4.84
C LEU A 473 8.46 20.57 -4.48
N ARG A 474 9.01 21.28 -5.48
CA ARG A 474 9.77 22.52 -5.24
C ARG A 474 8.91 23.63 -4.63
N SER A 475 7.69 23.84 -5.17
CA SER A 475 6.78 24.85 -4.63
C SER A 475 6.30 24.49 -3.23
N GLU A 476 6.09 23.23 -2.94
CA GLU A 476 5.77 22.74 -1.59
C GLU A 476 6.89 23.00 -0.60
N ALA A 477 8.16 22.73 -0.99
CA ALA A 477 9.33 23.04 -0.18
C ALA A 477 9.44 24.55 0.09
N GLU A 478 9.25 25.38 -0.91
CA GLU A 478 9.28 26.84 -0.77
C GLU A 478 8.14 27.34 0.14
N MET A 479 6.94 26.80 0.03
CA MET A 479 5.81 27.12 0.91
C MET A 479 6.08 26.67 2.36
N ALA A 480 6.79 25.57 2.55
CA ALA A 480 7.23 25.07 3.87
C ALA A 480 8.43 25.87 4.44
N GLY A 481 8.96 26.85 3.70
CA GLY A 481 10.10 27.67 4.12
C GLY A 481 11.46 27.03 3.89
N ALA A 482 11.54 25.90 3.17
CA ALA A 482 12.80 25.26 2.82
C ALA A 482 13.42 25.88 1.57
N ALA A 483 14.68 26.31 1.65
CA ALA A 483 15.41 26.79 0.48
C ALA A 483 15.71 25.62 -0.46
N SER A 484 15.30 25.68 -1.72
CA SER A 484 15.53 24.60 -2.69
C SER A 484 16.75 24.88 -3.59
N ALA A 485 17.58 23.84 -3.85
CA ALA A 485 18.76 23.97 -4.71
C ALA A 485 19.02 22.70 -5.51
N ARG A 486 19.36 22.88 -6.80
CA ARG A 486 19.83 21.77 -7.64
C ARG A 486 21.31 21.51 -7.37
N ILE A 487 21.68 20.22 -7.29
CA ILE A 487 23.06 19.76 -7.16
C ILE A 487 23.40 18.74 -8.24
N ALA A 488 24.71 18.60 -8.55
CA ALA A 488 25.22 17.70 -9.58
C ALA A 488 26.64 17.27 -9.22
N GLU A 489 27.24 16.39 -10.02
CA GLU A 489 28.63 15.97 -9.89
C GLU A 489 29.59 17.15 -9.59
N GLY A 490 30.47 16.96 -8.64
CA GLY A 490 31.44 17.94 -8.16
C GLY A 490 30.92 18.90 -7.06
N ASP A 491 29.60 18.97 -6.85
CA ASP A 491 29.05 19.77 -5.76
C ASP A 491 29.31 19.08 -4.40
N THR A 492 29.39 19.88 -3.34
CA THR A 492 29.67 19.41 -1.99
C THR A 492 28.70 20.02 -0.99
N LEU A 493 28.02 19.19 -0.19
CA LEU A 493 27.24 19.62 0.97
C LEU A 493 28.10 19.49 2.24
N ARG A 494 27.86 20.36 3.21
CA ARG A 494 28.57 20.33 4.51
C ARG A 494 27.59 20.54 5.66
N SER A 495 27.73 19.70 6.70
CA SER A 495 27.08 19.91 7.99
C SER A 495 28.13 19.67 9.09
N GLY A 496 28.62 20.74 9.70
CA GLY A 496 29.76 20.67 10.61
C GLY A 496 31.00 20.05 9.94
N ARG A 497 31.47 18.93 10.46
CA ARG A 497 32.59 18.16 9.88
C ARG A 497 32.18 17.13 8.85
N LEU A 498 30.89 16.88 8.70
CA LEU A 498 30.36 15.99 7.66
C LEU A 498 30.49 16.68 6.31
N ARG A 499 31.10 15.99 5.35
CA ARG A 499 31.20 16.40 3.96
C ARG A 499 30.53 15.34 3.09
N ILE A 500 29.64 15.77 2.22
CA ILE A 500 28.92 14.91 1.28
C ILE A 500 29.24 15.40 -0.12
N GLU A 501 29.96 14.60 -0.88
CA GLU A 501 30.36 14.85 -2.26
C GLU A 501 29.35 14.22 -3.20
N VAL A 502 28.93 14.97 -4.22
CA VAL A 502 28.08 14.46 -5.28
C VAL A 502 28.97 13.85 -6.36
N LEU A 503 28.87 12.53 -6.55
CA LEU A 503 29.66 11.80 -7.55
C LEU A 503 28.92 11.64 -8.89
N TRP A 504 27.59 11.73 -8.87
CA TRP A 504 26.72 11.57 -10.04
C TRP A 504 25.37 12.27 -9.78
N PRO A 505 24.62 12.74 -10.77
CA PRO A 505 24.91 12.77 -12.20
C PRO A 505 25.70 14.02 -12.65
N PRO A 506 26.37 13.96 -13.82
CA PRO A 506 27.02 15.12 -14.40
C PRO A 506 26.00 16.18 -14.86
N ARG A 507 26.42 17.45 -14.87
CA ARG A 507 25.54 18.60 -15.18
C ARG A 507 24.92 18.50 -16.58
N GLU A 508 25.69 17.94 -17.53
CA GLU A 508 25.27 17.74 -18.93
C GLU A 508 24.08 16.80 -19.02
N LEU A 509 24.08 15.72 -18.23
CA LEU A 509 23.00 14.75 -18.17
C LEU A 509 21.71 15.39 -17.63
N LEU A 510 21.84 16.30 -16.64
CA LEU A 510 20.72 17.03 -16.06
C LEU A 510 20.14 18.11 -17.00
N ALA A 511 20.88 18.54 -18.01
CA ALA A 511 20.40 19.47 -19.02
C ALA A 511 19.57 18.79 -20.11
N ALA A 512 19.75 17.48 -20.33
CA ALA A 512 19.00 16.71 -21.32
C ALA A 512 17.55 16.46 -20.87
N PRO A 513 16.57 16.40 -21.81
CA PRO A 513 15.21 15.99 -21.48
C PRO A 513 15.16 14.55 -20.97
N LEU A 514 14.24 14.26 -20.03
CA LEU A 514 14.01 12.89 -19.50
C LEU A 514 13.28 11.96 -20.47
N ALA A 515 12.94 12.37 -21.68
CA ALA A 515 12.08 11.62 -22.59
C ALA A 515 12.63 10.20 -22.83
N GLY A 516 12.05 9.21 -22.14
CA GLY A 516 12.35 7.78 -22.30
C GLY A 516 13.58 7.26 -21.53
N ALA A 517 14.25 8.08 -20.70
CA ALA A 517 15.33 7.62 -19.84
C ALA A 517 14.80 7.10 -18.49
N ASP A 518 15.41 6.03 -17.99
CA ASP A 518 15.15 5.52 -16.65
C ASP A 518 15.55 6.57 -15.60
N PRO A 519 14.65 7.00 -14.69
CA PRO A 519 14.96 7.96 -13.62
C PRO A 519 16.12 7.51 -12.73
N ASN A 520 16.30 6.22 -12.51
CA ASN A 520 17.33 5.62 -11.68
C ASN A 520 18.75 5.93 -12.19
N THR A 521 18.92 5.99 -13.50
CA THR A 521 20.22 6.36 -14.11
C THR A 521 20.64 7.81 -13.83
N GLN A 522 19.74 8.63 -13.32
CA GLN A 522 19.98 10.03 -12.95
C GLN A 522 19.83 10.29 -11.44
N ALA A 523 19.71 9.25 -10.63
CA ALA A 523 19.66 9.34 -9.19
C ALA A 523 21.01 9.86 -8.65
N LEU A 524 20.98 10.67 -7.58
CA LEU A 524 22.19 11.18 -6.94
C LEU A 524 22.99 10.06 -6.30
N VAL A 525 24.24 9.93 -6.67
CA VAL A 525 25.21 9.11 -5.94
C VAL A 525 26.06 10.02 -5.08
N LEU A 526 26.08 9.73 -3.77
CA LEU A 526 26.68 10.58 -2.76
C LEU A 526 27.78 9.83 -2.00
N LEU A 527 28.90 10.49 -1.76
CA LEU A 527 29.95 10.00 -0.88
C LEU A 527 30.01 10.86 0.38
N ALA A 528 29.54 10.34 1.50
CA ALA A 528 29.61 11.02 2.77
C ALA A 528 30.89 10.64 3.52
N ARG A 529 31.65 11.66 3.94
CA ARG A 529 32.92 11.52 4.66
C ARG A 529 32.88 12.23 6.01
N TRP A 530 33.34 11.52 7.02
CA TRP A 530 33.53 12.05 8.37
C TRP A 530 34.90 11.61 8.91
N ARG A 531 35.88 12.52 8.90
CA ARG A 531 37.28 12.17 9.22
C ARG A 531 37.75 11.00 8.31
N ASP A 532 38.11 9.86 8.92
CA ASP A 532 38.61 8.68 8.21
C ASP A 532 37.49 7.69 7.84
N PHE A 533 36.23 8.01 8.18
CA PHE A 533 35.08 7.20 7.83
C PHE A 533 34.40 7.68 6.54
N SER A 534 33.99 6.74 5.72
CA SER A 534 33.28 7.01 4.47
C SER A 534 32.14 6.04 4.22
N ILE A 535 31.03 6.56 3.70
CA ILE A 535 29.90 5.76 3.24
C ILE A 535 29.47 6.21 1.84
N LEU A 536 29.35 5.24 0.93
CA LEU A 536 28.81 5.44 -0.41
C LEU A 536 27.31 5.17 -0.41
N LEU A 537 26.53 6.17 -0.81
CA LEU A 537 25.07 6.13 -0.93
C LEU A 537 24.72 6.17 -2.42
N THR A 538 24.31 5.06 -2.96
CA THR A 538 24.10 4.86 -4.40
C THR A 538 22.66 5.14 -4.83
N ALA A 539 21.74 5.35 -3.87
CA ALA A 539 20.31 5.39 -4.17
C ALA A 539 19.91 4.20 -5.06
N ASP A 540 19.27 4.45 -6.22
CA ASP A 540 18.90 3.41 -7.19
C ASP A 540 19.78 3.42 -8.46
N ALA A 541 20.87 4.16 -8.42
CA ALA A 541 21.86 4.19 -9.50
C ALA A 541 22.71 2.91 -9.50
N GLU A 542 22.42 1.99 -10.39
CA GLU A 542 23.12 0.73 -10.55
C GLU A 542 24.52 0.94 -11.17
N ALA A 543 25.50 0.16 -10.74
CA ALA A 543 26.89 0.32 -11.13
C ALA A 543 27.14 0.06 -12.62
N GLU A 544 26.27 -0.71 -13.29
CA GLU A 544 26.30 -0.91 -14.74
C GLU A 544 26.03 0.39 -15.52
N ALA A 545 25.11 1.21 -14.99
CA ALA A 545 24.65 2.44 -15.65
C ALA A 545 25.45 3.69 -15.24
N VAL A 546 26.17 3.65 -14.08
CA VAL A 546 26.78 4.82 -13.46
C VAL A 546 28.29 4.62 -13.25
N PRO A 547 29.14 5.21 -14.09
CA PRO A 547 30.60 5.01 -14.07
C PRO A 547 31.28 5.86 -12.97
N ILE A 548 31.14 5.47 -11.69
CA ILE A 548 31.79 6.13 -10.55
C ILE A 548 33.02 5.35 -10.09
N ASP A 549 34.03 6.07 -9.60
CA ASP A 549 35.20 5.51 -8.91
C ASP A 549 35.59 6.39 -7.69
N PRO A 550 34.93 6.16 -6.54
CA PRO A 550 35.21 6.91 -5.33
C PRO A 550 36.48 6.43 -4.59
N GLY A 551 37.11 5.35 -5.07
CA GLY A 551 38.11 4.61 -4.33
C GLY A 551 37.53 3.82 -3.14
N PRO A 552 38.38 3.27 -2.26
CA PRO A 552 37.92 2.46 -1.12
C PRO A 552 37.00 3.24 -0.17
N VAL A 553 35.91 2.57 0.30
CA VAL A 553 34.95 3.12 1.26
C VAL A 553 34.75 2.15 2.44
N ASP A 554 34.32 2.64 3.60
CA ASP A 554 34.06 1.78 4.74
C ASP A 554 32.71 1.07 4.64
N VAL A 555 31.68 1.78 4.14
CA VAL A 555 30.31 1.26 4.05
C VAL A 555 29.72 1.53 2.66
N LEU A 556 29.03 0.55 2.11
CA LEU A 556 28.22 0.66 0.90
C LEU A 556 26.74 0.54 1.26
N LYS A 557 25.93 1.53 0.92
CA LYS A 557 24.48 1.30 0.73
C LYS A 557 24.30 0.72 -0.66
N VAL A 558 23.78 -0.50 -0.74
CA VAL A 558 23.63 -1.23 -2.02
C VAL A 558 22.55 -0.57 -2.88
N ALA A 559 22.86 -0.39 -4.17
CA ALA A 559 21.96 0.24 -5.12
C ALA A 559 20.62 -0.49 -5.26
N HIS A 560 19.57 0.27 -5.55
CA HIS A 560 18.24 -0.20 -5.98
C HIS A 560 17.71 -1.37 -5.14
N HIS A 561 17.82 -1.21 -3.80
CA HIS A 561 17.37 -2.18 -2.79
C HIS A 561 17.94 -3.59 -2.96
N GLY A 562 19.06 -3.73 -3.69
CA GLY A 562 19.68 -5.01 -4.02
C GLY A 562 19.09 -5.68 -5.26
N SER A 563 18.72 -4.93 -6.28
CA SER A 563 18.37 -5.42 -7.62
C SER A 563 19.52 -6.23 -8.27
N ASP A 564 19.26 -6.83 -9.41
CA ASP A 564 20.26 -7.57 -10.20
C ASP A 564 21.11 -6.58 -11.01
N ASP A 565 22.21 -6.09 -10.42
CA ASP A 565 23.14 -5.12 -11.00
C ASP A 565 24.38 -5.85 -11.53
N ALA A 566 24.49 -5.97 -12.85
CA ALA A 566 25.61 -6.63 -13.53
C ALA A 566 26.96 -5.92 -13.28
N GLY A 567 26.96 -4.64 -12.90
CA GLY A 567 28.15 -3.86 -12.57
C GLY A 567 28.65 -4.01 -11.14
N LEU A 568 27.87 -4.67 -10.26
CA LEU A 568 28.15 -4.71 -8.83
C LEU A 568 29.49 -5.34 -8.48
N ASP A 569 29.85 -6.49 -9.05
CA ASP A 569 31.15 -7.14 -8.78
C ASP A 569 32.32 -6.21 -9.09
N ALA A 570 32.28 -5.55 -10.25
CA ALA A 570 33.32 -4.60 -10.65
C ALA A 570 33.37 -3.35 -9.74
N LEU A 571 32.24 -2.92 -9.21
CA LEU A 571 32.19 -1.85 -8.23
C LEU A 571 32.81 -2.31 -6.89
N LEU A 572 32.45 -3.50 -6.39
CA LEU A 572 32.95 -4.05 -5.14
C LEU A 572 34.48 -4.22 -5.15
N ASP A 573 35.05 -4.65 -6.28
CA ASP A 573 36.50 -4.74 -6.46
C ASP A 573 37.21 -3.37 -6.29
N ARG A 574 36.60 -2.29 -6.77
CA ARG A 574 37.17 -0.93 -6.68
C ARG A 574 37.02 -0.31 -5.31
N ILE A 575 35.82 -0.45 -4.68
CA ILE A 575 35.50 0.26 -3.44
C ILE A 575 35.80 -0.54 -2.18
N THR A 576 35.98 -1.85 -2.26
CA THR A 576 36.34 -2.79 -1.17
C THR A 576 35.68 -2.45 0.17
N PRO A 577 34.34 -2.41 0.28
CA PRO A 577 33.66 -1.95 1.47
C PRO A 577 33.80 -2.96 2.60
N LYS A 578 33.87 -2.49 3.84
CA LYS A 578 33.94 -3.34 5.05
C LYS A 578 32.55 -3.82 5.51
N LEU A 579 31.50 -3.12 5.08
CA LEU A 579 30.12 -3.42 5.40
C LEU A 579 29.23 -2.99 4.24
N ALA A 580 28.22 -3.79 3.90
CA ALA A 580 27.13 -3.43 3.01
C ALA A 580 25.82 -3.31 3.79
N VAL A 581 25.01 -2.33 3.46
CA VAL A 581 23.65 -2.17 3.99
C VAL A 581 22.67 -2.16 2.83
N VAL A 582 21.66 -3.02 2.88
CA VAL A 582 20.57 -3.08 1.92
C VAL A 582 19.32 -2.51 2.57
N SER A 583 18.84 -1.38 2.09
CA SER A 583 17.55 -0.82 2.48
C SER A 583 16.45 -1.47 1.66
N VAL A 584 15.59 -2.27 2.28
CA VAL A 584 14.62 -3.11 1.57
C VAL A 584 13.46 -3.49 2.47
N GLY A 585 12.26 -3.56 1.91
CA GLY A 585 11.05 -3.92 2.64
C GLY A 585 10.87 -5.42 2.85
N ALA A 586 10.40 -5.80 4.03
CA ALA A 586 10.03 -7.18 4.32
C ALA A 586 8.89 -7.65 3.40
N GLY A 587 9.11 -8.76 2.70
CA GLY A 587 8.11 -9.33 1.79
C GLY A 587 7.83 -8.47 0.55
N ASN A 588 8.78 -7.62 0.14
CA ASN A 588 8.65 -6.79 -1.05
C ASN A 588 8.31 -7.64 -2.30
N PRO A 589 7.51 -7.09 -3.23
CA PRO A 589 7.04 -7.84 -4.40
C PRO A 589 8.13 -8.02 -5.49
N TYR A 590 9.21 -7.23 -5.41
CA TYR A 590 10.27 -7.18 -6.42
C TYR A 590 11.26 -8.34 -6.32
N GLY A 591 11.26 -9.05 -5.17
CA GLY A 591 12.21 -10.12 -4.91
C GLY A 591 13.61 -9.62 -4.54
N HIS A 592 13.73 -8.36 -4.13
CA HIS A 592 14.96 -7.75 -3.63
C HIS A 592 15.22 -8.11 -2.15
N PRO A 593 16.49 -8.19 -1.73
CA PRO A 593 17.66 -8.25 -2.60
C PRO A 593 17.68 -9.56 -3.39
N THR A 594 18.16 -9.50 -4.64
CA THR A 594 18.23 -10.67 -5.51
C THR A 594 19.28 -11.67 -5.02
N THR A 595 19.14 -12.92 -5.46
CA THR A 595 20.13 -13.96 -5.14
C THR A 595 21.51 -13.62 -5.74
N ALA A 596 21.55 -12.97 -6.92
CA ALA A 596 22.78 -12.56 -7.57
C ALA A 596 23.52 -11.50 -6.71
N THR A 597 22.84 -10.44 -6.30
CA THR A 597 23.40 -9.39 -5.43
C THR A 597 23.95 -9.96 -4.13
N LEU A 598 23.18 -10.83 -3.46
CA LEU A 598 23.65 -11.47 -2.20
C LEU A 598 24.85 -12.39 -2.46
N ALA A 599 24.88 -13.10 -3.59
CA ALA A 599 26.02 -13.96 -3.94
C ALA A 599 27.28 -13.14 -4.21
N ALA A 600 27.18 -12.00 -4.89
CA ALA A 600 28.29 -11.07 -5.12
C ALA A 600 28.87 -10.57 -3.79
N LEU A 601 28.03 -10.07 -2.87
CA LEU A 601 28.47 -9.62 -1.55
C LEU A 601 29.17 -10.71 -0.75
N VAL A 602 28.64 -11.94 -0.77
CA VAL A 602 29.25 -13.10 -0.12
C VAL A 602 30.60 -13.47 -0.77
N ALA A 603 30.68 -13.45 -2.11
CA ALA A 603 31.90 -13.77 -2.86
C ALA A 603 33.06 -12.80 -2.50
N HIS A 604 32.73 -11.52 -2.28
CA HIS A 604 33.66 -10.49 -1.81
C HIS A 604 33.87 -10.44 -0.29
N HIS A 605 33.31 -11.42 0.45
CA HIS A 605 33.40 -11.52 1.91
C HIS A 605 32.90 -10.26 2.66
N ILE A 606 31.90 -9.55 2.14
CA ILE A 606 31.39 -8.32 2.72
C ILE A 606 30.23 -8.67 3.67
N PRO A 607 30.35 -8.37 4.98
CA PRO A 607 29.23 -8.46 5.90
C PRO A 607 28.07 -7.59 5.41
N THR A 608 26.86 -8.13 5.45
CA THR A 608 25.68 -7.45 4.90
C THR A 608 24.56 -7.40 5.91
N LEU A 609 24.05 -6.21 6.20
CA LEU A 609 22.85 -5.95 6.99
C LEU A 609 21.70 -5.55 6.08
N ARG A 610 20.48 -5.90 6.50
CA ARG A 610 19.28 -5.71 5.68
C ARG A 610 18.14 -5.18 6.55
N THR A 611 17.51 -4.07 6.13
CA THR A 611 16.42 -3.48 6.91
C THR A 611 15.21 -4.39 7.07
N ASP A 612 14.93 -5.27 6.12
CA ASP A 612 13.84 -6.25 6.22
C ASP A 612 14.06 -7.35 7.29
N ARG A 613 15.31 -7.57 7.71
CA ARG A 613 15.69 -8.57 8.71
C ARG A 613 16.16 -7.96 10.02
N ASP A 614 17.00 -6.93 9.91
CA ASP A 614 17.72 -6.33 11.03
C ASP A 614 17.03 -5.06 11.55
N GLY A 615 15.96 -4.60 10.86
CA GLY A 615 15.29 -3.34 11.16
C GLY A 615 16.16 -2.13 10.79
N THR A 616 16.00 -1.01 11.49
CA THR A 616 16.86 0.17 11.31
C THR A 616 18.30 -0.17 11.68
N VAL A 617 19.23 0.09 10.75
CA VAL A 617 20.67 -0.10 10.95
C VAL A 617 21.30 1.23 11.39
N VAL A 618 21.96 1.25 12.53
CA VAL A 618 22.61 2.43 13.10
C VAL A 618 24.13 2.23 13.16
N LEU A 619 24.87 3.16 12.60
CA LEU A 619 26.32 3.20 12.62
C LEU A 619 26.78 4.40 13.47
N ASP A 620 27.27 4.17 14.66
CA ASP A 620 27.86 5.19 15.53
C ASP A 620 29.38 5.29 15.29
N VAL A 621 29.80 6.37 14.64
CA VAL A 621 31.20 6.61 14.26
C VAL A 621 31.88 7.48 15.32
N ARG A 622 32.83 6.93 16.09
CA ARG A 622 33.55 7.64 17.14
C ARG A 622 35.05 7.37 17.03
N ARG A 623 35.87 8.42 16.88
CA ARG A 623 37.34 8.34 16.91
C ARG A 623 37.95 7.22 16.05
N GLY A 624 37.39 6.96 14.86
CA GLY A 624 37.89 5.92 13.95
C GLY A 624 37.29 4.52 14.19
N ALA A 625 36.49 4.31 15.25
CA ALA A 625 35.70 3.08 15.44
C ALA A 625 34.27 3.27 14.93
N VAL A 626 33.73 2.25 14.32
CA VAL A 626 32.32 2.16 13.89
C VAL A 626 31.64 1.10 14.74
N GLU A 627 30.69 1.52 15.55
CA GLU A 627 29.83 0.64 16.31
C GLU A 627 28.52 0.43 15.53
N VAL A 628 28.14 -0.82 15.34
CA VAL A 628 26.95 -1.17 14.55
C VAL A 628 25.86 -1.64 15.48
N GLY A 629 24.68 -1.04 15.40
CA GLY A 629 23.48 -1.43 16.11
C GLY A 629 22.33 -1.69 15.14
N THR A 630 21.38 -2.52 15.53
CA THR A 630 20.16 -2.82 14.77
C THR A 630 18.95 -2.71 15.69
N SER A 631 17.78 -2.42 15.12
CA SER A 631 16.54 -2.29 15.92
C SER A 631 15.77 -3.61 16.08
N ARG A 632 16.23 -4.69 15.47
CA ARG A 632 15.69 -6.05 15.61
C ARG A 632 16.74 -7.03 16.05
#